data_8751230916d8a24add39f5ce68f4e2fa
#
_entry.id   8751230916d8a24add39f5ce68f4e2fa
#
_cell.length_a   1.000
_cell.length_b   1.000
_cell.length_c   1.000
_cell.angle_alpha   90.00
_cell.angle_beta   90.00
_cell.angle_gamma   90.00
#
_symmetry.space_group_name_H-M   'P 1'
#
loop_
_entity.id
_entity.type
_entity.pdbx_description
1 polymer ?
#
loop_
_entity_poly.entity_id
_entity_poly.type
_entity_poly.pdbx_seq_one_letter_code
_entity_poly.pdbx_strand_id
1 'polypeptide(L)'
;MEDIPRFANDYMAEDLELVKSGCIEVAARLNDLLDNILLVGGAVPALLIDHHQKLDIATDRSDPLSAHVGTRDLDLGLAVGVLNKRRYSEISTRLKESGFKPDENASGNQTTHRWKHCDAEKLTIDFLIAPVEKEETGGNIRNLESDFSAIVVPGLDLALEDPHPIQLSGTALDGSEMSIEIPVCGPGGFVLLKALACQKRGKDKDKYDLFYVLRNYEKGPERVAHSFRPFLERGAAEAEQAVDIMEEYFDDSNSRGPRAVSNFLYGHQDDTVEADAAAFVQAFLRAL
;
A
#
# COMPACT_ATOMS: atom_id res chain seq x y z
N MET A 1 14.81 17.95 -9.05
CA MET A 1 14.54 17.18 -7.83
C MET A 1 13.03 17.17 -7.71
N GLU A 2 12.40 16.04 -7.94
CA GLU A 2 10.97 15.91 -7.65
C GLU A 2 10.75 16.16 -6.16
N ASP A 3 9.80 17.05 -5.86
CA ASP A 3 9.41 17.35 -4.48
C ASP A 3 8.72 16.11 -3.89
N ILE A 4 9.43 15.38 -3.04
CA ILE A 4 8.87 14.22 -2.35
C ILE A 4 7.80 14.72 -1.39
N PRO A 5 6.53 14.30 -1.53
CA PRO A 5 5.45 14.73 -0.66
C PRO A 5 5.77 14.43 0.81
N ARG A 6 5.60 15.42 1.67
CA ARG A 6 5.86 15.33 3.11
C ARG A 6 4.58 15.41 3.94
N PHE A 7 3.61 16.21 3.48
CA PHE A 7 2.36 16.50 4.19
C PHE A 7 1.16 16.11 3.33
N ALA A 8 0.01 15.99 3.96
CA ALA A 8 -1.24 15.64 3.29
C ALA A 8 -1.58 16.59 2.12
N ASN A 9 -1.33 17.89 2.30
CA ASN A 9 -1.58 18.91 1.28
C ASN A 9 -0.66 18.84 0.04
N ASP A 10 0.39 18.02 0.09
CA ASP A 10 1.27 17.80 -1.06
C ASP A 10 0.68 16.75 -2.04
N TYR A 11 -0.40 16.06 -1.64
CA TYR A 11 -1.11 15.08 -2.47
C TYR A 11 -2.34 15.72 -3.11
N MET A 12 -2.49 15.53 -4.40
CA MET A 12 -3.60 16.06 -5.17
C MET A 12 -4.61 14.96 -5.49
N ALA A 13 -5.89 15.31 -5.61
CA ALA A 13 -6.92 14.34 -6.00
C ALA A 13 -6.62 13.69 -7.36
N GLU A 14 -6.04 14.46 -8.29
CA GLU A 14 -5.64 13.98 -9.61
C GLU A 14 -4.54 12.90 -9.53
N ASP A 15 -3.68 12.93 -8.51
CA ASP A 15 -2.64 11.90 -8.32
C ASP A 15 -3.30 10.54 -8.03
N LEU A 16 -4.34 10.49 -7.20
CA LEU A 16 -5.10 9.25 -6.92
C LEU A 16 -5.85 8.74 -8.15
N GLU A 17 -6.50 9.62 -8.91
CA GLU A 17 -7.20 9.23 -10.14
C GLU A 17 -6.21 8.69 -11.19
N LEU A 18 -5.03 9.30 -11.31
CA LEU A 18 -3.97 8.79 -12.17
C LEU A 18 -3.49 7.40 -11.75
N VAL A 19 -3.33 7.16 -10.44
CA VAL A 19 -2.98 5.83 -9.91
C VAL A 19 -4.09 4.82 -10.19
N LYS A 20 -5.38 5.18 -10.04
CA LYS A 20 -6.51 4.31 -10.40
C LYS A 20 -6.49 3.95 -11.89
N SER A 21 -6.26 4.91 -12.79
CA SER A 21 -6.11 4.67 -14.22
C SER A 21 -4.93 3.73 -14.51
N GLY A 22 -3.81 3.91 -13.83
CA GLY A 22 -2.67 3.02 -13.89
C GLY A 22 -2.98 1.60 -13.40
N CYS A 23 -3.73 1.46 -12.31
CA CYS A 23 -4.19 0.16 -11.81
C CYS A 23 -5.04 -0.57 -12.86
N ILE A 24 -5.98 0.13 -13.50
CA ILE A 24 -6.85 -0.42 -14.55
C ILE A 24 -6.01 -0.88 -15.75
N GLU A 25 -5.11 -0.03 -16.25
CA GLU A 25 -4.24 -0.37 -17.38
C GLU A 25 -3.37 -1.60 -17.07
N VAL A 26 -2.66 -1.58 -15.93
CA VAL A 26 -1.77 -2.69 -15.53
C VAL A 26 -2.55 -3.98 -15.33
N ALA A 27 -3.71 -3.92 -14.66
CA ALA A 27 -4.55 -5.09 -14.45
C ALA A 27 -5.06 -5.67 -15.77
N ALA A 28 -5.49 -4.83 -16.71
CA ALA A 28 -5.93 -5.27 -18.03
C ALA A 28 -4.83 -5.98 -18.81
N ARG A 29 -3.59 -5.47 -18.76
CA ARG A 29 -2.43 -6.06 -19.44
C ARG A 29 -1.91 -7.34 -18.78
N LEU A 30 -2.02 -7.43 -17.47
CA LEU A 30 -1.54 -8.57 -16.68
C LEU A 30 -2.67 -9.56 -16.31
N ASN A 31 -3.82 -9.47 -16.92
CA ASN A 31 -5.07 -10.15 -16.56
C ASN A 31 -4.90 -11.63 -16.15
N ASP A 32 -4.20 -12.44 -16.97
CA ASP A 32 -3.94 -13.87 -16.69
C ASP A 32 -2.83 -14.11 -15.65
N LEU A 33 -2.22 -13.06 -15.12
CA LEU A 33 -1.19 -13.10 -14.07
C LEU A 33 -1.69 -12.53 -12.74
N LEU A 34 -2.89 -11.93 -12.69
CA LEU A 34 -3.41 -11.25 -11.50
C LEU A 34 -3.51 -12.15 -10.27
N ASP A 35 -3.75 -13.44 -10.44
CA ASP A 35 -3.75 -14.41 -9.33
C ASP A 35 -2.41 -14.49 -8.56
N ASN A 36 -1.34 -13.94 -9.14
CA ASN A 36 0.01 -13.94 -8.59
C ASN A 36 0.52 -12.52 -8.26
N ILE A 37 -0.34 -11.53 -8.34
CA ILE A 37 -0.03 -10.12 -8.12
C ILE A 37 -1.02 -9.56 -7.12
N LEU A 38 -0.55 -8.78 -6.18
CA LEU A 38 -1.36 -8.11 -5.17
C LEU A 38 -1.07 -6.61 -5.20
N LEU A 39 -2.09 -5.79 -5.33
CA LEU A 39 -1.95 -4.35 -5.11
C LEU A 39 -1.78 -4.08 -3.62
N VAL A 40 -0.68 -3.46 -3.25
CA VAL A 40 -0.33 -3.09 -1.88
C VAL A 40 -0.04 -1.59 -1.76
N GLY A 41 0.45 -1.13 -0.64
CA GLY A 41 0.96 0.24 -0.48
C GLY A 41 -0.12 1.31 -0.38
N GLY A 42 0.23 2.54 -0.79
CA GLY A 42 -0.53 3.75 -0.49
C GLY A 42 -1.88 3.90 -1.21
N ALA A 43 -2.15 3.12 -2.26
CA ALA A 43 -3.44 3.13 -2.95
C ALA A 43 -4.52 2.31 -2.20
N VAL A 44 -4.10 1.31 -1.42
CA VAL A 44 -5.00 0.35 -0.75
C VAL A 44 -6.06 1.00 0.12
N PRO A 45 -5.75 1.98 1.01
CA PRO A 45 -6.77 2.57 1.86
C PRO A 45 -7.94 3.19 1.11
N ALA A 46 -7.65 3.95 0.05
CA ALA A 46 -8.69 4.57 -0.77
C ALA A 46 -9.55 3.51 -1.45
N LEU A 47 -8.95 2.44 -1.99
CA LEU A 47 -9.67 1.39 -2.70
C LEU A 47 -10.53 0.53 -1.77
N LEU A 48 -10.00 0.11 -0.64
CA LEU A 48 -10.73 -0.68 0.35
C LEU A 48 -11.94 0.09 0.91
N ILE A 49 -11.75 1.37 1.27
CA ILE A 49 -12.79 2.15 1.93
C ILE A 49 -13.82 2.66 0.93
N ASP A 50 -13.44 3.15 -0.25
CA ASP A 50 -14.37 3.54 -1.31
C ASP A 50 -15.27 2.37 -1.73
N HIS A 51 -14.73 1.15 -1.78
CA HIS A 51 -15.50 -0.04 -2.11
C HIS A 51 -16.57 -0.33 -1.06
N HIS A 52 -16.21 -0.28 0.22
CA HIS A 52 -17.15 -0.53 1.32
C HIS A 52 -18.15 0.61 1.53
N GLN A 53 -17.73 1.87 1.35
CA GLN A 53 -18.63 3.04 1.45
C GLN A 53 -19.70 3.08 0.35
N LYS A 54 -19.45 2.49 -0.81
CA LYS A 54 -20.49 2.30 -1.85
C LYS A 54 -21.53 1.27 -1.43
N LEU A 55 -21.17 0.37 -0.52
CA LEU A 55 -22.06 -0.66 0.04
C LEU A 55 -22.82 -0.17 1.28
N ASP A 56 -22.26 0.77 2.06
CA ASP A 56 -22.84 1.32 3.29
C ASP A 56 -23.19 2.82 3.14
N ILE A 57 -24.47 3.16 3.27
CA ILE A 57 -25.06 4.47 2.90
C ILE A 57 -24.78 5.62 3.90
N ALA A 58 -23.99 5.44 4.95
CA ALA A 58 -23.92 6.40 6.05
C ALA A 58 -22.52 6.82 6.51
N THR A 59 -21.71 7.39 5.64
CA THR A 59 -20.50 8.10 6.08
C THR A 59 -20.73 9.61 6.05
N ASP A 60 -20.49 10.28 7.18
CA ASP A 60 -20.51 11.74 7.26
C ASP A 60 -19.33 12.32 6.46
N ARG A 61 -19.60 12.74 5.21
CA ARG A 61 -18.60 13.34 4.30
C ARG A 61 -18.11 14.73 4.78
N SER A 62 -18.64 15.26 5.89
CA SER A 62 -18.17 16.52 6.48
C SER A 62 -16.89 16.34 7.32
N ASP A 63 -16.53 15.10 7.67
CA ASP A 63 -15.32 14.80 8.41
C ASP A 63 -14.10 14.86 7.48
N PRO A 64 -13.10 15.74 7.73
CA PRO A 64 -11.89 15.86 6.92
C PRO A 64 -11.05 14.59 6.88
N LEU A 65 -11.26 13.64 7.80
CA LEU A 65 -10.61 12.33 7.83
C LEU A 65 -11.42 11.24 7.11
N SER A 66 -12.52 11.56 6.44
CA SER A 66 -13.36 10.61 5.71
C SER A 66 -12.77 10.21 4.36
N ALA A 67 -11.91 11.04 3.76
CA ALA A 67 -11.24 10.77 2.49
C ALA A 67 -9.74 10.55 2.68
N HIS A 68 -9.20 9.48 2.06
CA HIS A 68 -7.76 9.23 2.07
C HIS A 68 -7.01 10.21 1.17
N VAL A 69 -5.84 10.68 1.60
CA VAL A 69 -5.02 11.65 0.84
C VAL A 69 -4.45 11.10 -0.47
N GLY A 70 -4.51 9.78 -0.67
CA GLY A 70 -4.03 9.14 -1.89
C GLY A 70 -2.54 8.80 -1.89
N THR A 71 -2.04 8.52 -3.07
CA THR A 71 -0.63 8.17 -3.34
C THR A 71 -0.26 8.59 -4.76
N ARG A 72 1.04 8.58 -5.08
CA ARG A 72 1.59 8.78 -6.43
C ARG A 72 2.18 7.51 -7.00
N ASP A 73 2.45 6.52 -6.15
CA ASP A 73 3.08 5.26 -6.53
C ASP A 73 2.06 4.13 -6.54
N LEU A 74 2.23 3.20 -7.48
CA LEU A 74 1.51 1.94 -7.56
C LEU A 74 2.46 0.81 -7.09
N ASP A 75 2.18 0.24 -5.94
CA ASP A 75 2.98 -0.85 -5.37
C ASP A 75 2.35 -2.21 -5.71
N LEU A 76 3.08 -3.09 -6.41
CA LEU A 76 2.65 -4.44 -6.80
C LEU A 76 3.45 -5.51 -6.09
N GLY A 77 2.81 -6.23 -5.18
CA GLY A 77 3.35 -7.44 -4.55
C GLY A 77 3.31 -8.63 -5.50
N LEU A 78 4.42 -9.33 -5.63
CA LEU A 78 4.56 -10.51 -6.49
C LEU A 78 4.65 -11.78 -5.64
N ALA A 79 3.84 -12.80 -5.97
CA ALA A 79 3.89 -14.10 -5.32
C ALA A 79 5.15 -14.87 -5.72
N VAL A 80 6.06 -15.06 -4.75
CA VAL A 80 7.31 -15.80 -4.94
C VAL A 80 7.01 -17.28 -5.11
N GLY A 81 7.75 -17.93 -6.02
CA GLY A 81 7.65 -19.37 -6.25
C GLY A 81 6.55 -19.79 -7.22
N VAL A 82 5.55 -18.95 -7.45
CA VAL A 82 4.53 -19.16 -8.50
C VAL A 82 4.98 -18.53 -9.82
N LEU A 83 5.61 -17.34 -9.75
CA LEU A 83 6.21 -16.69 -10.90
C LEU A 83 7.61 -17.22 -11.16
N ASN A 84 7.86 -17.69 -12.37
CA ASN A 84 9.17 -18.11 -12.85
C ASN A 84 9.78 -17.05 -13.79
N LYS A 85 11.04 -17.24 -14.21
CA LYS A 85 11.75 -16.33 -15.11
C LYS A 85 10.94 -15.92 -16.34
N ARG A 86 10.26 -16.88 -16.99
CA ARG A 86 9.44 -16.62 -18.17
C ARG A 86 8.30 -15.63 -17.84
N ARG A 87 7.67 -15.76 -16.67
CA ARG A 87 6.58 -14.89 -16.23
C ARG A 87 7.08 -13.48 -15.93
N TYR A 88 8.26 -13.33 -15.31
CA TYR A 88 8.85 -12.01 -15.11
C TYR A 88 9.18 -11.30 -16.42
N SER A 89 9.75 -12.02 -17.41
CA SER A 89 9.99 -11.47 -18.76
C SER A 89 8.69 -11.10 -19.47
N GLU A 90 7.61 -11.85 -19.25
CA GLU A 90 6.29 -11.55 -19.78
C GLU A 90 5.69 -10.28 -19.17
N ILE A 91 5.77 -10.11 -17.84
CA ILE A 91 5.37 -8.89 -17.14
C ILE A 91 6.13 -7.67 -17.72
N SER A 92 7.47 -7.77 -17.80
CA SER A 92 8.31 -6.71 -18.36
C SER A 92 7.90 -6.33 -19.78
N THR A 93 7.64 -7.33 -20.66
CA THR A 93 7.22 -7.09 -22.03
C THR A 93 5.89 -6.38 -22.12
N ARG A 94 4.87 -6.86 -21.40
CA ARG A 94 3.52 -6.27 -21.42
C ARG A 94 3.49 -4.85 -20.85
N LEU A 95 4.30 -4.57 -19.83
CA LEU A 95 4.44 -3.22 -19.30
C LEU A 95 5.09 -2.26 -20.30
N LYS A 96 6.12 -2.70 -21.04
CA LYS A 96 6.72 -1.90 -22.11
C LYS A 96 5.72 -1.58 -23.21
N GLU A 97 4.90 -2.56 -23.58
CA GLU A 97 3.83 -2.40 -24.57
C GLU A 97 2.73 -1.41 -24.11
N SER A 98 2.57 -1.23 -22.79
CA SER A 98 1.65 -0.26 -22.18
C SER A 98 2.30 1.08 -21.87
N GLY A 99 3.46 1.39 -22.41
CA GLY A 99 4.13 2.67 -22.23
C GLY A 99 4.93 2.82 -20.94
N PHE A 100 5.11 1.74 -20.15
CA PHE A 100 5.99 1.78 -18.99
C PHE A 100 7.44 1.45 -19.38
N LYS A 101 8.39 2.05 -18.69
CA LYS A 101 9.83 1.77 -18.81
C LYS A 101 10.49 1.80 -17.44
N PRO A 102 11.62 1.09 -17.25
CA PRO A 102 12.44 1.24 -16.05
C PRO A 102 12.72 2.71 -15.78
N ASP A 103 12.53 3.14 -14.52
CA ASP A 103 12.81 4.51 -14.11
C ASP A 103 14.32 4.76 -13.99
N GLU A 104 14.73 5.99 -13.79
CA GLU A 104 16.12 6.39 -13.63
C GLU A 104 16.32 7.01 -12.24
N ASN A 105 17.41 6.61 -11.57
CA ASN A 105 17.79 7.25 -10.32
C ASN A 105 18.41 8.65 -10.58
N ALA A 106 18.67 9.40 -9.51
CA ALA A 106 19.25 10.75 -9.59
C ALA A 106 20.62 10.82 -10.32
N SER A 107 21.29 9.68 -10.53
CA SER A 107 22.54 9.58 -11.26
C SER A 107 22.34 9.16 -12.74
N GLY A 108 21.10 9.03 -13.20
CA GLY A 108 20.77 8.59 -14.57
C GLY A 108 20.90 7.08 -14.81
N ASN A 109 21.10 6.27 -13.75
CA ASN A 109 21.13 4.83 -13.89
C ASN A 109 19.71 4.26 -13.82
N GLN A 110 19.39 3.31 -14.71
CA GLN A 110 18.10 2.63 -14.71
C GLN A 110 17.88 1.85 -13.41
N THR A 111 16.64 1.96 -12.88
CA THR A 111 16.16 1.18 -11.75
C THR A 111 15.25 0.08 -12.31
N THR A 112 15.57 -1.17 -12.03
CA THR A 112 14.80 -2.31 -12.59
C THR A 112 13.66 -2.76 -11.68
N HIS A 113 13.57 -2.21 -10.45
CA HIS A 113 12.49 -2.45 -9.48
C HIS A 113 11.39 -1.39 -9.52
N ARG A 114 11.70 -0.19 -10.08
CA ARG A 114 10.76 0.89 -10.28
C ARG A 114 10.63 1.19 -11.76
N TRP A 115 9.40 1.32 -12.21
CA TRP A 115 9.06 1.63 -13.59
C TRP A 115 8.21 2.89 -13.60
N LYS A 116 8.31 3.70 -14.66
CA LYS A 116 7.47 4.89 -14.85
C LYS A 116 6.77 4.86 -16.19
N HIS A 117 5.61 5.51 -16.27
CA HIS A 117 4.89 5.66 -17.54
C HIS A 117 5.50 6.77 -18.38
N CYS A 118 5.60 6.58 -19.71
CA CYS A 118 6.27 7.52 -20.61
C CYS A 118 5.53 8.85 -20.74
N ASP A 119 4.18 8.81 -20.80
CA ASP A 119 3.33 9.98 -20.99
C ASP A 119 2.73 10.51 -19.68
N ALA A 120 2.68 9.68 -18.63
CA ALA A 120 2.23 10.05 -17.30
C ALA A 120 3.41 9.94 -16.31
N GLU A 121 4.40 10.85 -16.44
CA GLU A 121 5.68 10.77 -15.71
C GLU A 121 5.58 10.70 -14.20
N LYS A 122 4.46 11.19 -13.62
CA LYS A 122 4.18 11.09 -12.18
C LYS A 122 3.75 9.69 -11.74
N LEU A 123 3.32 8.82 -12.66
CA LEU A 123 2.89 7.47 -12.34
C LEU A 123 4.08 6.53 -12.33
N THR A 124 4.37 5.95 -11.18
CA THR A 124 5.40 4.92 -11.03
C THR A 124 4.80 3.61 -10.53
N ILE A 125 5.46 2.50 -10.85
CA ILE A 125 5.15 1.16 -10.35
C ILE A 125 6.38 0.66 -9.61
N ASP A 126 6.22 0.27 -8.35
CA ASP A 126 7.23 -0.44 -7.58
C ASP A 126 6.85 -1.93 -7.50
N PHE A 127 7.79 -2.81 -7.85
CA PHE A 127 7.62 -4.24 -7.67
C PHE A 127 8.19 -4.69 -6.34
N LEU A 128 7.38 -5.44 -5.59
CA LEU A 128 7.69 -5.91 -4.25
C LEU A 128 7.67 -7.44 -4.22
N ILE A 129 8.51 -8.04 -3.38
CA ILE A 129 8.63 -9.49 -3.23
C ILE A 129 8.90 -9.84 -1.77
N ALA A 130 8.35 -10.96 -1.30
CA ALA A 130 8.65 -11.45 0.03
C ALA A 130 10.10 -11.98 0.14
N PRO A 131 10.73 -11.95 1.33
CA PRO A 131 12.00 -12.63 1.55
C PRO A 131 11.87 -14.14 1.24
N VAL A 132 12.90 -14.72 0.63
CA VAL A 132 13.00 -16.17 0.42
C VAL A 132 13.99 -16.76 1.42
N GLU A 133 15.08 -16.04 1.69
CA GLU A 133 16.11 -16.44 2.63
C GLU A 133 15.96 -15.62 3.93
N LYS A 134 16.26 -16.26 5.06
CA LYS A 134 16.13 -15.63 6.39
C LYS A 134 17.03 -14.40 6.58
N GLU A 135 18.13 -14.34 5.85
CA GLU A 135 19.10 -13.25 5.89
C GLU A 135 18.68 -12.03 5.05
N GLU A 136 17.66 -12.16 4.22
CA GLU A 136 17.19 -11.04 3.41
C GLU A 136 16.49 -10.00 4.26
N THR A 137 17.07 -8.81 4.28
CA THR A 137 16.49 -7.67 4.98
C THR A 137 15.58 -6.89 4.05
N GLY A 138 14.44 -6.42 4.58
CA GLY A 138 13.52 -5.58 3.82
C GLY A 138 14.22 -4.34 3.23
N GLY A 139 13.82 -3.93 2.04
CA GLY A 139 14.39 -2.83 1.26
C GLY A 139 15.58 -3.20 0.39
N ASN A 140 16.10 -4.43 0.49
CA ASN A 140 17.06 -4.95 -0.48
C ASN A 140 16.38 -5.14 -1.83
N ILE A 141 17.15 -5.03 -2.91
CA ILE A 141 16.67 -5.26 -4.27
C ILE A 141 17.13 -6.66 -4.69
N ARG A 142 16.15 -7.49 -5.09
CA ARG A 142 16.41 -8.80 -5.67
C ARG A 142 16.23 -8.73 -7.16
N ASN A 143 17.27 -9.13 -7.91
CA ASN A 143 17.20 -9.29 -9.36
C ASN A 143 16.42 -10.57 -9.70
N LEU A 144 15.38 -10.45 -10.50
CA LEU A 144 14.51 -11.54 -10.94
C LEU A 144 14.84 -11.93 -12.40
N GLU A 145 15.11 -10.92 -13.22
CA GLU A 145 15.60 -11.02 -14.60
C GLU A 145 16.57 -9.86 -14.90
N SER A 146 17.15 -9.85 -16.08
CA SER A 146 18.16 -8.85 -16.46
C SER A 146 17.65 -7.40 -16.43
N ASP A 147 16.36 -7.19 -16.69
CA ASP A 147 15.70 -5.91 -16.73
C ASP A 147 14.53 -5.80 -15.72
N PHE A 148 14.44 -6.74 -14.77
CA PHE A 148 13.37 -6.81 -13.81
C PHE A 148 13.87 -7.22 -12.42
N SER A 149 13.61 -6.37 -11.43
CA SER A 149 13.90 -6.64 -10.02
C SER A 149 12.71 -6.25 -9.15
N ALA A 150 12.75 -6.65 -7.89
CA ALA A 150 11.76 -6.28 -6.90
C ALA A 150 12.42 -5.91 -5.56
N ILE A 151 11.73 -5.08 -4.79
CA ILE A 151 12.14 -4.69 -3.44
C ILE A 151 11.68 -5.80 -2.48
N VAL A 152 12.57 -6.28 -1.64
CA VAL A 152 12.24 -7.27 -0.60
C VAL A 152 11.45 -6.59 0.53
N VAL A 153 10.26 -7.13 0.81
CA VAL A 153 9.35 -6.61 1.85
C VAL A 153 8.92 -7.75 2.78
N PRO A 154 9.42 -7.76 4.03
CA PRO A 154 8.97 -8.72 5.05
C PRO A 154 7.46 -8.63 5.29
N GLY A 155 6.81 -9.78 5.49
CA GLY A 155 5.37 -9.89 5.69
C GLY A 155 4.53 -9.78 4.42
N LEU A 156 5.14 -9.59 3.24
CA LEU A 156 4.39 -9.54 1.98
C LEU A 156 3.76 -10.90 1.64
N ASP A 157 4.37 -12.01 2.01
CA ASP A 157 3.81 -13.36 1.91
C ASP A 157 2.51 -13.49 2.70
N LEU A 158 2.47 -12.95 3.92
CA LEU A 158 1.26 -12.90 4.74
C LEU A 158 0.17 -12.02 4.09
N ALA A 159 0.56 -10.88 3.56
CA ALA A 159 -0.38 -9.99 2.86
C ALA A 159 -0.97 -10.63 1.59
N LEU A 160 -0.20 -11.45 0.87
CA LEU A 160 -0.66 -12.21 -0.29
C LEU A 160 -1.71 -13.27 0.06
N GLU A 161 -1.85 -13.65 1.32
CA GLU A 161 -2.87 -14.58 1.80
C GLU A 161 -4.19 -13.88 2.21
N ASP A 162 -4.22 -12.54 2.25
CA ASP A 162 -5.40 -11.72 2.57
C ASP A 162 -5.82 -10.86 1.35
N PRO A 163 -6.07 -11.44 0.16
CA PRO A 163 -6.48 -10.67 -1.01
C PRO A 163 -7.96 -10.30 -0.93
N HIS A 164 -8.27 -9.05 -1.22
CA HIS A 164 -9.64 -8.55 -1.40
C HIS A 164 -9.84 -8.18 -2.87
N PRO A 165 -10.61 -8.95 -3.65
CA PRO A 165 -10.91 -8.58 -5.03
C PRO A 165 -11.80 -7.34 -5.06
N ILE A 166 -11.37 -6.32 -5.76
CA ILE A 166 -12.09 -5.04 -5.91
C ILE A 166 -12.36 -4.77 -7.38
N GLN A 167 -13.63 -4.51 -7.70
CA GLN A 167 -14.03 -4.07 -9.04
C GLN A 167 -13.69 -2.60 -9.22
N LEU A 168 -12.69 -2.30 -10.06
CA LEU A 168 -12.37 -0.96 -10.51
C LEU A 168 -13.02 -0.67 -11.84
N SER A 169 -13.68 0.48 -11.93
CA SER A 169 -14.28 0.99 -13.16
C SER A 169 -13.79 2.41 -13.42
N GLY A 170 -13.43 2.72 -14.63
CA GLY A 170 -12.94 4.04 -15.02
C GLY A 170 -12.17 4.02 -16.34
N THR A 171 -11.45 5.10 -16.58
CA THR A 171 -10.67 5.32 -17.79
C THR A 171 -9.24 4.80 -17.59
N ALA A 172 -8.80 3.88 -18.43
CA ALA A 172 -7.40 3.43 -18.48
C ALA A 172 -6.47 4.52 -19.05
N LEU A 173 -5.16 4.31 -18.99
CA LEU A 173 -4.18 5.30 -19.48
C LEU A 173 -4.26 5.52 -20.99
N ASP A 174 -4.72 4.53 -21.75
CA ASP A 174 -4.94 4.62 -23.19
C ASP A 174 -6.26 5.33 -23.57
N GLY A 175 -7.04 5.79 -22.57
CA GLY A 175 -8.33 6.48 -22.76
C GLY A 175 -9.53 5.57 -22.89
N SER A 176 -9.37 4.25 -22.82
CA SER A 176 -10.49 3.30 -22.88
C SER A 176 -11.24 3.22 -21.54
N GLU A 177 -12.58 3.18 -21.60
CA GLU A 177 -13.42 2.90 -20.45
C GLU A 177 -13.49 1.40 -20.21
N MET A 178 -13.17 0.97 -18.99
CA MET A 178 -13.23 -0.44 -18.64
C MET A 178 -13.55 -0.68 -17.17
N SER A 179 -13.90 -1.91 -16.87
CA SER A 179 -14.19 -2.38 -15.52
C SER A 179 -13.47 -3.71 -15.34
N ILE A 180 -12.59 -3.77 -14.35
CA ILE A 180 -11.74 -4.94 -14.09
C ILE A 180 -11.65 -5.22 -12.61
N GLU A 181 -11.65 -6.50 -12.24
CA GLU A 181 -11.41 -6.94 -10.88
C GLU A 181 -9.90 -7.04 -10.63
N ILE A 182 -9.42 -6.46 -9.53
CA ILE A 182 -8.02 -6.53 -9.12
C ILE A 182 -7.90 -7.07 -7.69
N PRO A 183 -6.91 -7.92 -7.39
CA PRO A 183 -6.62 -8.34 -6.04
C PRO A 183 -5.90 -7.20 -5.29
N VAL A 184 -6.57 -6.66 -4.27
CA VAL A 184 -6.04 -5.61 -3.39
C VAL A 184 -5.71 -6.23 -2.04
N CYS A 185 -4.65 -5.78 -1.40
CA CYS A 185 -4.28 -6.20 -0.05
C CYS A 185 -5.42 -5.93 0.92
N GLY A 186 -5.84 -6.95 1.66
CA GLY A 186 -6.86 -6.83 2.69
C GLY A 186 -6.41 -6.02 3.91
N PRO A 187 -7.35 -5.65 4.79
CA PRO A 187 -7.06 -4.75 5.90
C PRO A 187 -6.05 -5.33 6.90
N GLY A 188 -6.05 -6.64 7.13
CA GLY A 188 -5.10 -7.30 8.01
C GLY A 188 -3.67 -7.25 7.46
N GLY A 189 -3.50 -7.66 6.21
CA GLY A 189 -2.21 -7.60 5.50
C GLY A 189 -1.70 -6.16 5.37
N PHE A 190 -2.60 -5.21 5.10
CA PHE A 190 -2.22 -3.79 4.99
C PHE A 190 -1.68 -3.24 6.30
N VAL A 191 -2.38 -3.45 7.43
CA VAL A 191 -1.93 -2.99 8.75
C VAL A 191 -0.61 -3.63 9.13
N LEU A 192 -0.42 -4.92 8.86
CA LEU A 192 0.86 -5.62 9.06
C LEU A 192 2.00 -4.93 8.30
N LEU A 193 1.85 -4.73 6.99
CA LEU A 193 2.89 -4.09 6.17
C LEU A 193 3.18 -2.65 6.61
N LYS A 194 2.16 -1.88 6.98
CA LYS A 194 2.31 -0.50 7.44
C LYS A 194 2.96 -0.40 8.81
N ALA A 195 2.65 -1.29 9.74
CA ALA A 195 3.30 -1.35 11.04
C ALA A 195 4.81 -1.63 10.89
N LEU A 196 5.20 -2.63 10.09
CA LEU A 196 6.60 -2.92 9.79
C LEU A 196 7.31 -1.73 9.10
N ALA A 197 6.62 -1.04 8.19
CA ALA A 197 7.15 0.16 7.53
C ALA A 197 7.37 1.34 8.48
N CYS A 198 6.53 1.50 9.52
CA CYS A 198 6.66 2.56 10.52
C CYS A 198 8.04 2.57 11.18
N GLN A 199 8.56 1.39 11.53
CA GLN A 199 9.88 1.26 12.15
C GLN A 199 10.99 1.54 11.14
N LYS A 200 10.86 1.03 9.92
CA LYS A 200 11.94 1.00 8.94
C LYS A 200 12.16 2.30 8.17
N ARG A 201 11.08 2.93 7.70
CA ARG A 201 11.16 4.06 6.76
C ARG A 201 11.05 5.44 7.42
N GLY A 202 10.52 5.52 8.64
CA GLY A 202 10.35 6.79 9.35
C GLY A 202 9.39 7.79 8.69
N LYS A 203 8.64 7.40 7.63
CA LYS A 203 7.69 8.28 6.95
C LYS A 203 6.43 8.48 7.80
N ASP A 204 6.03 9.72 8.06
CA ASP A 204 4.81 10.04 8.83
C ASP A 204 3.54 9.50 8.16
N LYS A 205 3.53 9.48 6.82
CA LYS A 205 2.42 8.91 6.03
C LYS A 205 2.13 7.43 6.37
N ASP A 206 3.12 6.60 6.70
CA ASP A 206 2.87 5.20 7.05
C ASP A 206 2.02 5.08 8.33
N LYS A 207 2.23 5.97 9.32
CA LYS A 207 1.43 6.05 10.55
C LYS A 207 0.02 6.56 10.27
N TYR A 208 -0.10 7.57 9.40
CA TYR A 208 -1.39 8.05 8.93
C TYR A 208 -2.18 6.97 8.17
N ASP A 209 -1.56 6.27 7.22
CA ASP A 209 -2.21 5.22 6.43
C ASP A 209 -2.74 4.09 7.34
N LEU A 210 -1.93 3.68 8.35
CA LEU A 210 -2.32 2.68 9.36
C LEU A 210 -3.53 3.16 10.16
N PHE A 211 -3.44 4.36 10.76
CA PHE A 211 -4.54 4.96 11.52
C PHE A 211 -5.81 5.10 10.66
N TYR A 212 -5.66 5.57 9.41
CA TYR A 212 -6.77 5.81 8.50
C TYR A 212 -7.57 4.52 8.23
N VAL A 213 -6.91 3.39 7.99
CA VAL A 213 -7.59 2.10 7.77
C VAL A 213 -8.26 1.61 9.05
N LEU A 214 -7.59 1.68 10.20
CA LEU A 214 -8.20 1.31 11.49
C LEU A 214 -9.43 2.13 11.83
N ARG A 215 -9.45 3.41 11.47
CA ARG A 215 -10.56 4.32 11.73
C ARG A 215 -11.74 4.11 10.77
N ASN A 216 -11.46 3.90 9.49
CA ASN A 216 -12.48 4.06 8.43
C ASN A 216 -12.91 2.76 7.77
N TYR A 217 -12.22 1.63 8.00
CA TYR A 217 -12.59 0.37 7.38
C TYR A 217 -13.78 -0.28 8.10
N GLU A 218 -14.92 -0.44 7.40
CA GLU A 218 -16.17 -1.06 7.91
C GLU A 218 -16.54 -0.59 9.33
N LYS A 219 -16.51 -1.52 10.30
CA LYS A 219 -16.83 -1.31 11.71
C LYS A 219 -15.61 -0.91 12.56
N GLY A 220 -14.52 -0.49 11.92
CA GLY A 220 -13.33 -0.02 12.61
C GLY A 220 -12.37 -1.12 13.09
N PRO A 221 -11.65 -0.87 14.20
CA PRO A 221 -10.51 -1.68 14.63
C PRO A 221 -10.80 -3.16 14.81
N GLU A 222 -11.96 -3.52 15.37
CA GLU A 222 -12.34 -4.92 15.63
C GLU A 222 -12.45 -5.73 14.32
N ARG A 223 -12.94 -5.09 13.26
CA ARG A 223 -13.06 -5.75 11.95
C ARG A 223 -11.69 -5.99 11.32
N VAL A 224 -10.79 -5.02 11.43
CA VAL A 224 -9.40 -5.16 10.97
C VAL A 224 -8.67 -6.22 11.79
N ALA A 225 -8.85 -6.23 13.12
CA ALA A 225 -8.27 -7.25 14.01
C ALA A 225 -8.72 -8.67 13.63
N HIS A 226 -9.98 -8.85 13.21
CA HIS A 226 -10.46 -10.14 12.73
C HIS A 226 -9.66 -10.66 11.51
N SER A 227 -9.29 -9.79 10.59
CA SER A 227 -8.45 -10.16 9.43
C SER A 227 -6.97 -10.36 9.80
N PHE A 228 -6.50 -9.72 10.89
CA PHE A 228 -5.11 -9.82 11.33
C PHE A 228 -4.84 -11.07 12.20
N ARG A 229 -5.79 -11.46 13.06
CA ARG A 229 -5.63 -12.59 14.02
C ARG A 229 -5.08 -13.89 13.41
N PRO A 230 -5.50 -14.34 12.20
CA PRO A 230 -4.96 -15.56 11.60
C PRO A 230 -3.42 -15.55 11.45
N PHE A 231 -2.81 -14.37 11.30
CA PHE A 231 -1.35 -14.24 11.24
C PHE A 231 -0.69 -14.54 12.59
N LEU A 232 -1.30 -14.06 13.69
CA LEU A 232 -0.82 -14.34 15.05
C LEU A 232 -1.08 -15.78 15.47
N GLU A 233 -2.25 -16.33 15.16
CA GLU A 233 -2.64 -17.70 15.54
C GLU A 233 -1.68 -18.76 14.97
N ARG A 234 -1.04 -18.50 13.84
CA ARG A 234 -0.01 -19.37 13.27
C ARG A 234 1.42 -19.04 13.70
N GLY A 235 1.61 -18.05 14.57
CA GLY A 235 2.92 -17.66 15.11
C GLY A 235 3.81 -17.00 14.05
N ALA A 236 3.25 -16.16 13.16
CA ALA A 236 4.04 -15.43 12.17
C ALA A 236 4.86 -14.33 12.86
N ALA A 237 6.20 -14.43 12.77
CA ALA A 237 7.11 -13.50 13.46
C ALA A 237 6.91 -12.04 13.01
N GLU A 238 6.59 -11.81 11.76
CA GLU A 238 6.29 -10.48 11.23
C GLU A 238 5.00 -9.89 11.82
N ALA A 239 4.02 -10.74 12.16
CA ALA A 239 2.78 -10.29 12.79
C ALA A 239 3.03 -9.94 14.27
N GLU A 240 3.82 -10.74 15.00
CA GLU A 240 4.24 -10.43 16.35
C GLU A 240 5.05 -9.12 16.39
N GLN A 241 6.02 -8.97 15.49
CA GLN A 241 6.80 -7.74 15.37
C GLN A 241 5.92 -6.51 15.04
N ALA A 242 4.91 -6.67 14.19
CA ALA A 242 3.99 -5.58 13.86
C ALA A 242 3.18 -5.14 15.09
N VAL A 243 2.76 -6.07 15.95
CA VAL A 243 2.10 -5.76 17.24
C VAL A 243 3.04 -4.99 18.15
N ASP A 244 4.28 -5.48 18.38
CA ASP A 244 5.28 -4.81 19.21
C ASP A 244 5.54 -3.37 18.75
N ILE A 245 5.64 -3.16 17.43
CA ILE A 245 5.82 -1.82 16.85
C ILE A 245 4.61 -0.92 17.13
N MET A 246 3.40 -1.44 16.97
CA MET A 246 2.18 -0.65 17.24
C MET A 246 2.06 -0.31 18.73
N GLU A 247 2.36 -1.22 19.63
CA GLU A 247 2.42 -0.97 21.08
C GLU A 247 3.43 0.12 21.40
N GLU A 248 4.65 0.05 20.87
CA GLU A 248 5.71 1.05 21.11
C GLU A 248 5.37 2.43 20.55
N TYR A 249 4.78 2.48 19.31
CA TYR A 249 4.57 3.73 18.59
C TYR A 249 3.29 4.45 19.00
N PHE A 250 2.28 3.74 19.50
CA PHE A 250 0.93 4.26 19.78
C PHE A 250 0.48 3.94 21.23
N ASP A 251 1.42 3.92 22.18
CA ASP A 251 1.14 3.67 23.59
C ASP A 251 0.15 4.69 24.18
N ASP A 252 0.37 5.96 23.89
CA ASP A 252 -0.52 7.07 24.26
C ASP A 252 -0.57 8.16 23.16
N SER A 253 -1.38 9.20 23.37
CA SER A 253 -1.52 10.32 22.42
C SER A 253 -0.22 11.11 22.22
N ASN A 254 0.71 11.10 23.18
CA ASN A 254 1.98 11.81 23.09
C ASN A 254 3.09 10.98 22.43
N SER A 255 2.80 9.71 22.12
CA SER A 255 3.73 8.81 21.45
C SER A 255 4.03 9.27 20.04
N ARG A 256 5.13 8.75 19.48
CA ARG A 256 5.62 9.20 18.16
C ARG A 256 4.66 8.89 17.00
N GLY A 257 3.84 7.85 17.11
CA GLY A 257 2.86 7.47 16.10
C GLY A 257 1.76 8.52 15.93
N PRO A 258 0.98 8.83 16.97
CA PRO A 258 -0.04 9.88 16.95
C PRO A 258 0.51 11.25 16.51
N ARG A 259 1.67 11.66 17.03
CA ARG A 259 2.32 12.92 16.62
C ARG A 259 2.71 12.93 15.13
N ALA A 260 3.16 11.80 14.60
CA ALA A 260 3.45 11.69 13.17
C ALA A 260 2.17 11.80 12.32
N VAL A 261 1.04 11.27 12.80
CA VAL A 261 -0.27 11.41 12.12
C VAL A 261 -0.69 12.86 12.05
N SER A 262 -0.70 13.58 13.18
CA SER A 262 -1.11 15.01 13.21
C SER A 262 -0.14 15.88 12.39
N ASN A 263 1.18 15.64 12.50
CA ASN A 263 2.19 16.34 11.71
C ASN A 263 2.01 16.10 10.20
N PHE A 264 1.72 14.87 9.77
CA PHE A 264 1.46 14.58 8.36
C PHE A 264 0.22 15.31 7.85
N LEU A 265 -0.87 15.32 8.62
CA LEU A 265 -2.14 15.94 8.21
C LEU A 265 -2.07 17.47 8.16
N TYR A 266 -1.46 18.09 9.15
CA TYR A 266 -1.58 19.53 9.38
C TYR A 266 -0.24 20.29 9.40
N GLY A 267 0.90 19.60 9.42
CA GLY A 267 2.22 20.21 9.60
C GLY A 267 2.50 20.70 11.03
N HIS A 268 1.62 20.37 11.97
CA HIS A 268 1.73 20.71 13.40
C HIS A 268 1.03 19.67 14.25
N GLN A 269 1.21 19.73 15.56
CA GLN A 269 0.51 18.87 16.52
C GLN A 269 -0.95 19.29 16.70
N ASP A 270 -1.85 18.30 16.78
CA ASP A 270 -3.28 18.45 17.05
C ASP A 270 -3.72 17.38 18.05
N ASP A 271 -4.04 17.83 19.26
CA ASP A 271 -4.37 16.93 20.39
C ASP A 271 -5.57 16.02 20.11
N THR A 272 -6.54 16.46 19.30
CA THR A 272 -7.71 15.65 18.95
C THR A 272 -7.34 14.50 18.03
N VAL A 273 -6.58 14.77 16.97
CA VAL A 273 -6.11 13.75 16.04
C VAL A 273 -5.13 12.79 16.71
N GLU A 274 -4.26 13.30 17.59
CA GLU A 274 -3.32 12.47 18.35
C GLU A 274 -4.06 11.52 19.30
N ALA A 275 -5.09 12.01 20.00
CA ALA A 275 -5.94 11.18 20.86
C ALA A 275 -6.70 10.11 20.06
N ASP A 276 -7.28 10.48 18.91
CA ASP A 276 -7.98 9.55 18.02
C ASP A 276 -7.01 8.48 17.49
N ALA A 277 -5.84 8.88 17.00
CA ALA A 277 -4.87 7.96 16.44
C ALA A 277 -4.40 6.91 17.48
N ALA A 278 -4.12 7.35 18.71
CA ALA A 278 -3.81 6.43 19.80
C ALA A 278 -5.00 5.52 20.12
N ALA A 279 -6.21 6.08 20.26
CA ALA A 279 -7.41 5.33 20.65
C ALA A 279 -7.76 4.21 19.65
N PHE A 280 -7.70 4.47 18.34
CA PHE A 280 -8.02 3.49 17.31
C PHE A 280 -6.98 2.37 17.25
N VAL A 281 -5.68 2.68 17.34
CA VAL A 281 -4.63 1.64 17.38
C VAL A 281 -4.73 0.81 18.65
N GLN A 282 -4.94 1.44 19.82
CA GLN A 282 -5.14 0.74 21.07
C GLN A 282 -6.41 -0.13 21.07
N ALA A 283 -7.50 0.31 20.40
CA ALA A 283 -8.70 -0.51 20.23
C ALA A 283 -8.42 -1.75 19.36
N PHE A 284 -7.63 -1.60 18.29
CA PHE A 284 -7.19 -2.73 17.48
C PHE A 284 -6.35 -3.73 18.30
N LEU A 285 -5.34 -3.25 19.03
CA LEU A 285 -4.49 -4.10 19.88
C LEU A 285 -5.28 -4.87 20.94
N ARG A 286 -6.26 -4.22 21.58
CA ARG A 286 -7.16 -4.91 22.53
C ARG A 286 -8.10 -5.94 21.89
N ALA A 287 -8.34 -5.80 20.58
CA ALA A 287 -9.20 -6.72 19.83
C ALA A 287 -8.44 -7.92 19.25
N LEU A 288 -7.11 -7.93 19.32
CA LEU A 288 -6.29 -9.10 18.95
C LEU A 288 -6.33 -10.17 20.03
#